data_f6144cccadb99d142c5acb83ed8597e4
#
_entry.id   f6144cccadb99d142c5acb83ed8597e4
#
_cell.length_a   1.000
_cell.length_b   1.000
_cell.length_c   1.000
_cell.angle_alpha   90.00
_cell.angle_beta   90.00
_cell.angle_gamma   90.00
#
_symmetry.space_group_name_H-M   'P 1'
#
loop_
_entity.id
_entity.type
_entity.pdbx_description
1 polymer ?
#
loop_
_entity_poly.entity_id
_entity_poly.type
_entity_poly.pdbx_seq_one_letter_code
_entity_poly.pdbx_strand_id
1 'polypeptide(L)'
;MEERVLKHKKISTETVVEILFFLFLLVFYLMWARVQPNGAGPDEPMRYQIAYYIYEHGSLPVGDDPAVRNIVWGISYAFSPILDYMIAAVFMKLVSFITTAPFALLMAARFVNILLGLGTVWLVLDMGKRLFNRRKAWIFAAFVGLMPGSLFVFTYVNCDALAVFSTALIACAWVCYLSEGWTYRNCIVLALGVTVC
;
A
#
# COMPACT_ATOMS: atom_id res chain seq x y z
N MET A 1 15.88 3.07 -47.86
CA MET A 1 14.68 2.47 -47.23
C MET A 1 15.22 1.54 -46.17
N GLU A 2 15.46 2.06 -44.96
CA GLU A 2 16.04 1.30 -43.84
C GLU A 2 14.90 0.58 -43.10
N GLU A 3 14.88 -0.74 -43.19
CA GLU A 3 14.04 -1.58 -42.35
C GLU A 3 14.46 -1.45 -40.88
N ARG A 4 13.71 -0.71 -40.09
CA ARG A 4 13.80 -0.77 -38.62
C ARG A 4 13.33 -2.11 -38.15
N VAL A 5 14.26 -3.04 -37.99
CA VAL A 5 14.04 -4.31 -37.28
C VAL A 5 13.69 -3.99 -35.81
N LEU A 6 12.41 -4.09 -35.46
CA LEU A 6 11.94 -4.05 -34.10
C LEU A 6 12.55 -5.24 -33.33
N LYS A 7 13.69 -5.00 -32.66
CA LYS A 7 14.26 -5.94 -31.71
C LYS A 7 13.26 -6.14 -30.56
N HIS A 8 12.46 -7.19 -30.61
CA HIS A 8 11.70 -7.66 -29.43
C HIS A 8 12.70 -7.94 -28.30
N LYS A 9 12.71 -7.06 -27.30
CA LYS A 9 13.53 -7.21 -26.09
C LYS A 9 13.01 -8.44 -25.35
N LYS A 10 13.70 -9.58 -25.41
CA LYS A 10 13.33 -10.78 -24.65
C LYS A 10 13.25 -10.42 -23.16
N ILE A 11 12.08 -10.68 -22.55
CA ILE A 11 11.88 -10.50 -21.11
C ILE A 11 12.89 -11.40 -20.39
N SER A 12 13.63 -10.85 -19.43
CA SER A 12 14.63 -11.62 -18.68
C SER A 12 13.93 -12.62 -17.76
N THR A 13 14.54 -13.77 -17.52
CA THR A 13 14.05 -14.76 -16.55
C THR A 13 13.82 -14.12 -15.17
N GLU A 14 14.64 -13.15 -14.81
CA GLU A 14 14.51 -12.39 -13.55
C GLU A 14 13.22 -11.60 -13.49
N THR A 15 12.91 -10.87 -14.55
CA THR A 15 11.66 -10.10 -14.64
C THR A 15 10.44 -11.01 -14.51
N VAL A 16 10.50 -12.19 -15.11
CA VAL A 16 9.41 -13.18 -14.98
C VAL A 16 9.25 -13.64 -13.53
N VAL A 17 10.37 -13.96 -12.86
CA VAL A 17 10.35 -14.38 -11.44
C VAL A 17 9.80 -13.26 -10.55
N GLU A 18 10.19 -12.00 -10.79
CA GLU A 18 9.64 -10.86 -10.05
C GLU A 18 8.12 -10.73 -10.24
N ILE A 19 7.66 -10.78 -11.47
CA ILE A 19 6.22 -10.70 -11.77
C ILE A 19 5.46 -11.84 -11.07
N LEU A 20 5.95 -13.06 -11.14
CA LEU A 20 5.31 -14.21 -10.49
C LEU A 20 5.28 -14.08 -8.97
N PHE A 21 6.35 -13.57 -8.36
CA PHE A 21 6.42 -13.34 -6.93
C PHE A 21 5.41 -12.27 -6.47
N PHE A 22 5.34 -11.13 -7.16
CA PHE A 22 4.38 -10.08 -6.81
C PHE A 22 2.95 -10.49 -7.12
N LEU A 23 2.71 -11.26 -8.16
CA LEU A 23 1.39 -11.82 -8.43
C LEU A 23 0.97 -12.82 -7.33
N PHE A 24 1.90 -13.67 -6.87
CA PHE A 24 1.66 -14.54 -5.74
C PHE A 24 1.30 -13.74 -4.47
N LEU A 25 2.09 -12.69 -4.13
CA LEU A 25 1.81 -11.85 -2.97
C LEU A 25 0.46 -11.14 -3.10
N LEU A 26 0.13 -10.60 -4.27
CA LEU A 26 -1.16 -9.97 -4.53
C LEU A 26 -2.32 -10.93 -4.25
N VAL A 27 -2.28 -12.11 -4.83
CA VAL A 27 -3.32 -13.14 -4.62
C VAL A 27 -3.38 -13.55 -3.15
N PHE A 28 -2.23 -13.75 -2.52
CA PHE A 28 -2.14 -14.14 -1.12
C PHE A 28 -2.73 -13.07 -0.18
N TYR A 29 -2.40 -11.78 -0.39
CA TYR A 29 -2.96 -10.67 0.38
C TYR A 29 -4.46 -10.49 0.14
N LEU A 30 -4.92 -10.63 -1.10
CA LEU A 30 -6.36 -10.59 -1.42
C LEU A 30 -7.12 -11.71 -0.73
N MET A 31 -6.60 -12.93 -0.74
CA MET A 31 -7.19 -14.07 -0.04
C MET A 31 -7.26 -13.82 1.47
N TRP A 32 -6.18 -13.32 2.06
CA TRP A 32 -6.15 -12.99 3.48
C TRP A 32 -7.14 -11.89 3.84
N ALA A 33 -7.15 -10.79 3.09
CA ALA A 33 -8.10 -9.70 3.26
C ALA A 33 -9.56 -10.16 3.13
N ARG A 34 -9.83 -11.14 2.27
CA ARG A 34 -11.17 -11.71 2.09
C ARG A 34 -11.62 -12.58 3.26
N VAL A 35 -10.72 -13.38 3.81
CA VAL A 35 -11.03 -14.30 4.93
C VAL A 35 -11.15 -13.55 6.26
N GLN A 36 -10.43 -12.44 6.41
CA GLN A 36 -10.44 -11.63 7.61
C GLN A 36 -11.81 -10.95 7.80
N PRO A 37 -12.55 -11.24 8.90
CA PRO A 37 -13.81 -10.57 9.18
C PRO A 37 -13.64 -9.05 9.29
N ASN A 38 -14.71 -8.30 9.01
CA ASN A 38 -14.73 -6.87 9.29
C ASN A 38 -14.60 -6.65 10.82
N GLY A 39 -13.66 -5.82 11.22
CA GLY A 39 -13.38 -5.56 12.64
C GLY A 39 -12.43 -6.56 13.30
N ALA A 40 -11.83 -7.51 12.56
CA ALA A 40 -10.74 -8.32 13.08
C ALA A 40 -9.44 -7.54 13.24
N GLY A 41 -9.25 -6.52 12.41
CA GLY A 41 -8.15 -5.55 12.58
C GLY A 41 -8.48 -4.54 13.69
N PRO A 42 -7.46 -4.05 14.45
CA PRO A 42 -7.67 -3.03 15.47
C PRO A 42 -8.34 -1.79 14.88
N ASP A 43 -9.49 -1.43 15.45
CA ASP A 43 -10.27 -0.23 15.12
C ASP A 43 -10.68 -0.12 13.63
N GLU A 44 -10.59 -1.22 12.85
CA GLU A 44 -10.92 -1.22 11.43
C GLU A 44 -12.32 -0.63 11.14
N PRO A 45 -13.38 -0.93 11.91
CA PRO A 45 -14.69 -0.34 11.65
C PRO A 45 -14.70 1.18 11.77
N MET A 46 -13.96 1.73 12.75
CA MET A 46 -13.87 3.18 12.94
C MET A 46 -13.02 3.83 11.85
N ARG A 47 -11.94 3.19 11.44
CA ARG A 47 -11.06 3.63 10.34
C ARG A 47 -11.78 3.56 8.99
N TYR A 48 -12.49 2.46 8.72
CA TYR A 48 -13.31 2.30 7.53
C TYR A 48 -14.43 3.36 7.45
N GLN A 49 -15.03 3.73 8.58
CA GLN A 49 -16.06 4.76 8.66
C GLN A 49 -15.58 6.11 8.11
N ILE A 50 -14.32 6.47 8.30
CA ILE A 50 -13.74 7.70 7.73
C ILE A 50 -13.70 7.61 6.19
N ALA A 51 -13.17 6.51 5.66
CA ALA A 51 -13.12 6.29 4.21
C ALA A 51 -14.53 6.26 3.60
N TYR A 52 -15.48 5.62 4.28
CA TYR A 52 -16.88 5.54 3.86
C TYR A 52 -17.57 6.92 3.87
N TYR A 53 -17.33 7.73 4.89
CA TYR A 53 -17.83 9.11 4.95
C TYR A 53 -17.35 9.94 3.74
N ILE A 54 -16.05 9.87 3.44
CA ILE A 54 -15.48 10.59 2.29
C ILE A 54 -16.08 10.06 0.97
N TYR A 55 -16.29 8.75 0.87
CA TYR A 55 -16.92 8.12 -0.29
C TYR A 55 -18.36 8.63 -0.52
N GLU A 56 -19.16 8.75 0.55
CA GLU A 56 -20.57 9.19 0.47
C GLU A 56 -20.70 10.69 0.21
N HIS A 57 -19.96 11.51 0.96
CA HIS A 57 -20.14 12.96 0.98
C HIS A 57 -19.21 13.71 0.00
N GLY A 58 -18.13 13.06 -0.47
CA GLY A 58 -17.12 13.72 -1.31
C GLY A 58 -16.34 14.84 -0.61
N SER A 59 -16.41 14.89 0.71
CA SER A 59 -15.76 15.89 1.56
C SER A 59 -15.09 15.23 2.76
N LEU A 60 -14.10 15.91 3.35
CA LEU A 60 -13.45 15.44 4.56
C LEU A 60 -14.38 15.60 5.77
N PRO A 61 -14.44 14.61 6.68
CA PRO A 61 -15.20 14.73 7.91
C PRO A 61 -14.54 15.77 8.84
N VAL A 62 -15.36 16.46 9.61
CA VAL A 62 -14.90 17.21 10.77
C VAL A 62 -14.73 16.23 11.93
N GLY A 63 -13.65 16.35 12.71
CA GLY A 63 -13.29 15.35 13.70
C GLY A 63 -14.28 15.17 14.86
N ASP A 64 -15.16 16.14 15.08
CA ASP A 64 -16.25 16.11 16.07
C ASP A 64 -17.62 15.72 15.46
N ASP A 65 -17.67 15.45 14.15
CA ASP A 65 -18.89 15.02 13.46
C ASP A 65 -19.41 13.69 14.09
N PRO A 66 -20.67 13.67 14.57
CA PRO A 66 -21.28 12.46 15.12
C PRO A 66 -21.25 11.27 14.16
N ALA A 67 -21.26 11.50 12.85
CA ALA A 67 -21.24 10.46 11.82
C ALA A 67 -19.91 9.65 11.82
N VAL A 68 -18.81 10.24 12.30
CA VAL A 68 -17.47 9.59 12.34
C VAL A 68 -16.93 9.44 13.75
N ARG A 69 -17.73 9.77 14.77
CA ARG A 69 -17.36 9.65 16.18
C ARG A 69 -17.84 8.33 16.77
N ASN A 70 -16.94 7.59 17.41
CA ASN A 70 -17.32 6.42 18.14
C ASN A 70 -18.07 6.79 19.42
N ILE A 71 -19.30 6.29 19.58
CA ILE A 71 -20.20 6.64 20.69
C ILE A 71 -19.63 6.16 22.04
N VAL A 72 -18.96 5.01 22.06
CA VAL A 72 -18.43 4.40 23.30
C VAL A 72 -17.16 5.12 23.77
N TRP A 73 -16.24 5.35 22.85
CA TRP A 73 -14.92 5.90 23.19
C TRP A 73 -14.87 7.43 23.09
N GLY A 74 -15.83 8.05 22.43
CA GLY A 74 -15.88 9.51 22.24
C GLY A 74 -14.79 10.07 21.31
N ILE A 75 -14.07 9.21 20.59
CA ILE A 75 -12.97 9.58 19.68
C ILE A 75 -13.34 9.32 18.23
N SER A 76 -12.61 9.98 17.31
CA SER A 76 -12.72 9.78 15.87
C SER A 76 -11.34 9.63 15.25
N TYR A 77 -11.21 8.74 14.27
CA TYR A 77 -10.00 8.64 13.44
C TYR A 77 -9.89 9.74 12.38
N ALA A 78 -10.86 10.66 12.29
CA ALA A 78 -10.77 11.85 11.45
C ALA A 78 -9.62 12.81 11.84
N PHE A 79 -9.10 12.68 13.07
CA PHE A 79 -7.91 13.41 13.53
C PHE A 79 -6.59 12.70 13.22
N SER A 80 -6.63 11.48 12.69
CA SER A 80 -5.45 10.71 12.27
C SER A 80 -4.97 11.15 10.87
N PRO A 81 -3.78 10.72 10.41
CA PRO A 81 -3.39 10.91 9.02
C PRO A 81 -4.45 10.38 8.06
N ILE A 82 -5.07 11.30 7.30
CA ILE A 82 -6.31 11.02 6.56
C ILE A 82 -6.07 10.55 5.12
N LEU A 83 -4.84 10.69 4.61
CA LEU A 83 -4.51 10.44 3.20
C LEU A 83 -4.86 9.03 2.75
N ASP A 84 -4.60 8.03 3.59
CA ASP A 84 -4.92 6.62 3.29
C ASP A 84 -6.44 6.44 3.08
N TYR A 85 -7.26 7.04 3.95
CA TYR A 85 -8.72 6.97 3.84
C TYR A 85 -9.25 7.74 2.63
N MET A 86 -8.60 8.84 2.22
CA MET A 86 -8.95 9.54 0.98
C MET A 86 -8.71 8.65 -0.24
N ILE A 87 -7.57 7.96 -0.29
CA ILE A 87 -7.26 7.02 -1.37
C ILE A 87 -8.26 5.86 -1.34
N ALA A 88 -8.56 5.32 -0.16
CA ALA A 88 -9.55 4.26 0.00
C ALA A 88 -10.93 4.69 -0.53
N ALA A 89 -11.38 5.90 -0.21
CA ALA A 89 -12.63 6.45 -0.72
C ALA A 89 -12.66 6.55 -2.26
N VAL A 90 -11.56 6.91 -2.90
CA VAL A 90 -11.44 6.90 -4.37
C VAL A 90 -11.63 5.49 -4.92
N PHE A 91 -10.97 4.47 -4.35
CA PHE A 91 -11.15 3.08 -4.78
C PHE A 91 -12.58 2.58 -4.54
N MET A 92 -13.20 2.94 -3.41
CA MET A 92 -14.61 2.66 -3.16
C MET A 92 -15.50 3.29 -4.23
N LYS A 93 -15.22 4.54 -4.63
CA LYS A 93 -15.96 5.23 -5.69
C LYS A 93 -15.82 4.55 -7.03
N LEU A 94 -14.62 4.08 -7.38
CA LEU A 94 -14.39 3.33 -8.61
C LEU A 94 -15.16 2.00 -8.63
N VAL A 95 -15.17 1.26 -7.52
CA VAL A 95 -15.92 0.00 -7.40
C VAL A 95 -17.40 0.25 -7.41
N SER A 96 -17.90 1.37 -6.87
CA SER A 96 -19.33 1.70 -6.82
C SER A 96 -19.99 1.89 -8.20
N PHE A 97 -19.21 2.12 -9.26
CA PHE A 97 -19.72 2.09 -10.63
C PHE A 97 -20.15 0.69 -11.08
N ILE A 98 -19.69 -0.36 -10.40
CA ILE A 98 -19.99 -1.77 -10.71
C ILE A 98 -20.95 -2.33 -9.65
N THR A 99 -20.68 -2.09 -8.38
CA THR A 99 -21.48 -2.60 -7.26
C THR A 99 -21.32 -1.74 -6.01
N THR A 100 -22.43 -1.57 -5.28
CA THR A 100 -22.46 -0.89 -3.97
C THR A 100 -22.57 -1.89 -2.79
N ALA A 101 -22.35 -3.20 -3.07
CA ALA A 101 -22.38 -4.20 -2.01
C ALA A 101 -21.38 -3.87 -0.89
N PRO A 102 -21.78 -3.87 0.40
CA PRO A 102 -20.92 -3.44 1.50
C PRO A 102 -19.59 -4.18 1.55
N PHE A 103 -19.59 -5.48 1.25
CA PHE A 103 -18.36 -6.27 1.21
C PHE A 103 -17.41 -5.84 0.09
N ALA A 104 -17.94 -5.47 -1.08
CA ALA A 104 -17.11 -5.01 -2.21
C ALA A 104 -16.48 -3.65 -1.90
N LEU A 105 -17.20 -2.75 -1.24
CA LEU A 105 -16.66 -1.47 -0.80
C LEU A 105 -15.59 -1.64 0.28
N LEU A 106 -15.79 -2.55 1.23
CA LEU A 106 -14.76 -2.90 2.22
C LEU A 106 -13.49 -3.45 1.56
N MET A 107 -13.66 -4.36 0.60
CA MET A 107 -12.51 -4.92 -0.15
C MET A 107 -11.81 -3.85 -0.99
N ALA A 108 -12.54 -2.88 -1.54
CA ALA A 108 -11.95 -1.74 -2.25
C ALA A 108 -11.09 -0.87 -1.32
N ALA A 109 -11.55 -0.62 -0.10
CA ALA A 109 -10.77 0.11 0.90
C ALA A 109 -9.53 -0.67 1.33
N ARG A 110 -9.63 -1.98 1.61
CA ARG A 110 -8.50 -2.85 1.96
C ARG A 110 -7.47 -2.96 0.83
N PHE A 111 -7.92 -2.85 -0.42
CA PHE A 111 -7.04 -2.98 -1.59
C PHE A 111 -5.95 -1.90 -1.63
N VAL A 112 -6.20 -0.72 -1.10
CA VAL A 112 -5.19 0.34 -0.97
C VAL A 112 -4.01 -0.15 -0.15
N ASN A 113 -4.27 -0.73 1.02
CA ASN A 113 -3.23 -1.25 1.91
C ASN A 113 -2.48 -2.43 1.30
N ILE A 114 -3.17 -3.26 0.50
CA ILE A 114 -2.53 -4.32 -0.28
C ILE A 114 -1.52 -3.72 -1.27
N LEU A 115 -1.89 -2.66 -2.00
CA LEU A 115 -0.98 -2.00 -2.93
C LEU A 115 0.22 -1.36 -2.22
N LEU A 116 0.00 -0.72 -1.07
CA LEU A 116 1.06 -0.16 -0.23
C LEU A 116 2.01 -1.26 0.28
N GLY A 117 1.46 -2.41 0.68
CA GLY A 117 2.25 -3.57 1.08
C GLY A 117 3.11 -4.13 -0.05
N LEU A 118 2.54 -4.30 -1.25
CA LEU A 118 3.29 -4.72 -2.44
C LEU A 118 4.39 -3.71 -2.80
N GLY A 119 4.07 -2.41 -2.74
CA GLY A 119 5.04 -1.33 -2.94
C GLY A 119 6.17 -1.38 -1.91
N THR A 120 5.86 -1.63 -0.64
CA THR A 120 6.85 -1.80 0.43
C THR A 120 7.79 -2.97 0.14
N VAL A 121 7.25 -4.13 -0.21
CA VAL A 121 8.07 -5.32 -0.54
C VAL A 121 8.94 -5.07 -1.78
N TRP A 122 8.43 -4.33 -2.77
CA TRP A 122 9.21 -3.95 -3.95
C TRP A 122 10.38 -3.04 -3.58
N LEU A 123 10.17 -2.02 -2.72
CA LEU A 123 11.24 -1.16 -2.21
C LEU A 123 12.27 -1.95 -1.42
N VAL A 124 11.84 -2.89 -0.58
CA VAL A 124 12.71 -3.79 0.18
C VAL A 124 13.57 -4.65 -0.74
N LEU A 125 12.98 -5.18 -1.83
CA LEU A 125 13.72 -5.96 -2.83
C LEU A 125 14.77 -5.10 -3.55
N ASP A 126 14.41 -3.86 -3.95
CA ASP A 126 15.34 -2.94 -4.61
C ASP A 126 16.50 -2.56 -3.68
N MET A 127 16.21 -2.17 -2.43
CA MET A 127 17.24 -1.91 -1.41
C MET A 127 18.12 -3.14 -1.18
N GLY A 128 17.50 -4.31 -1.06
CA GLY A 128 18.23 -5.56 -0.85
C GLY A 128 19.19 -5.88 -1.99
N LYS A 129 18.81 -5.62 -3.25
CA LYS A 129 19.67 -5.80 -4.42
C LYS A 129 20.87 -4.85 -4.44
N ARG A 130 20.74 -3.67 -3.81
CA ARG A 130 21.84 -2.67 -3.71
C ARG A 130 22.78 -2.96 -2.54
N LEU A 131 22.26 -3.44 -1.41
CA LEU A 131 23.02 -3.66 -0.18
C LEU A 131 23.63 -5.06 -0.08
N PHE A 132 23.02 -6.05 -0.70
CA PHE A 132 23.39 -7.46 -0.56
C PHE A 132 23.51 -8.13 -1.93
N ASN A 133 23.95 -9.39 -1.91
CA ASN A 133 23.84 -10.22 -3.10
C ASN A 133 22.36 -10.57 -3.39
N ARG A 134 22.08 -10.88 -4.66
CA ARG A 134 20.74 -11.13 -5.17
C ARG A 134 19.93 -12.15 -4.37
N ARG A 135 20.56 -13.26 -3.94
CA ARG A 135 19.88 -14.30 -3.16
C ARG A 135 19.39 -13.78 -1.81
N LYS A 136 20.24 -13.01 -1.11
CA LYS A 136 19.86 -12.41 0.17
C LYS A 136 18.76 -11.37 0.02
N ALA A 137 18.76 -10.58 -1.08
CA ALA A 137 17.71 -9.61 -1.37
C ALA A 137 16.34 -10.29 -1.51
N TRP A 138 16.26 -11.41 -2.21
CA TRP A 138 15.02 -12.19 -2.35
C TRP A 138 14.55 -12.80 -1.03
N ILE A 139 15.46 -13.35 -0.23
CA ILE A 139 15.11 -13.88 1.10
C ILE A 139 14.56 -12.77 1.99
N PHE A 140 15.18 -11.60 1.96
CA PHE A 140 14.75 -10.46 2.76
C PHE A 140 13.37 -9.92 2.32
N ALA A 141 13.15 -9.77 1.01
CA ALA A 141 11.87 -9.35 0.47
C ALA A 141 10.74 -10.37 0.78
N ALA A 142 11.02 -11.67 0.63
CA ALA A 142 10.08 -12.72 0.98
C ALA A 142 9.78 -12.74 2.49
N PHE A 143 10.80 -12.57 3.33
CA PHE A 143 10.63 -12.49 4.78
C PHE A 143 9.71 -11.32 5.16
N VAL A 144 9.97 -10.11 4.64
CA VAL A 144 9.12 -8.94 4.92
C VAL A 144 7.72 -9.12 4.37
N GLY A 145 7.56 -9.63 3.15
CA GLY A 145 6.25 -9.80 2.52
C GLY A 145 5.39 -10.91 3.12
N LEU A 146 6.00 -11.93 3.73
CA LEU A 146 5.29 -13.08 4.30
C LEU A 146 5.27 -13.09 5.83
N MET A 147 5.91 -12.11 6.46
CA MET A 147 5.88 -11.98 7.93
C MET A 147 4.44 -11.75 8.41
N PRO A 148 3.95 -12.47 9.42
CA PRO A 148 2.57 -12.35 9.88
C PRO A 148 2.15 -10.93 10.25
N GLY A 149 3.05 -10.13 10.84
CA GLY A 149 2.80 -8.72 11.17
C GLY A 149 2.60 -7.85 9.93
N SER A 150 3.42 -8.03 8.90
CA SER A 150 3.29 -7.32 7.61
C SER A 150 2.00 -7.70 6.90
N LEU A 151 1.72 -9.01 6.82
CA LEU A 151 0.50 -9.54 6.24
C LEU A 151 -0.74 -8.95 6.92
N PHE A 152 -0.72 -8.86 8.25
CA PHE A 152 -1.81 -8.28 9.00
C PHE A 152 -1.99 -6.80 8.65
N VAL A 153 -0.94 -5.98 8.74
CA VAL A 153 -0.99 -4.53 8.48
C VAL A 153 -1.44 -4.22 7.04
N PHE A 154 -1.03 -5.03 6.06
CA PHE A 154 -1.33 -4.78 4.64
C PHE A 154 -2.69 -5.31 4.18
N THR A 155 -3.52 -5.89 5.06
CA THR A 155 -4.76 -6.57 4.61
C THR A 155 -6.04 -6.09 5.29
N TYR A 156 -5.98 -5.07 6.17
CA TYR A 156 -7.16 -4.42 6.74
C TYR A 156 -7.08 -2.90 6.59
N VAL A 157 -8.17 -2.17 6.77
CA VAL A 157 -8.21 -0.71 6.62
C VAL A 157 -7.51 -0.04 7.79
N ASN A 158 -6.37 0.60 7.53
CA ASN A 158 -5.58 1.33 8.54
C ASN A 158 -4.65 2.33 7.85
N CYS A 159 -4.14 3.33 8.58
CA CYS A 159 -3.12 4.27 8.08
C CYS A 159 -1.68 3.78 8.31
N ASP A 160 -1.49 2.68 9.04
CA ASP A 160 -0.17 2.15 9.38
C ASP A 160 0.54 1.58 8.14
N ALA A 161 -0.21 1.03 7.18
CA ALA A 161 0.33 0.56 5.91
C ALA A 161 0.99 1.70 5.12
N LEU A 162 0.36 2.90 5.11
CA LEU A 162 0.92 4.09 4.47
C LEU A 162 2.17 4.56 5.21
N ALA A 163 2.20 4.55 6.54
CA ALA A 163 3.36 4.89 7.34
C ALA A 163 4.54 3.93 7.10
N VAL A 164 4.30 2.63 6.99
CA VAL A 164 5.33 1.63 6.65
C VAL A 164 5.86 1.85 5.24
N PHE A 165 4.97 2.11 4.26
CA PHE A 165 5.37 2.39 2.88
C PHE A 165 6.19 3.67 2.78
N SER A 166 5.79 4.76 3.43
CA SER A 166 6.53 6.02 3.44
C SER A 166 7.91 5.87 4.08
N THR A 167 8.00 5.12 5.19
CA THR A 167 9.28 4.79 5.83
C THR A 167 10.19 4.00 4.87
N ALA A 168 9.62 3.04 4.12
CA ALA A 168 10.37 2.30 3.11
C ALA A 168 10.86 3.20 1.96
N LEU A 169 10.07 4.20 1.53
CA LEU A 169 10.49 5.20 0.55
C LEU A 169 11.68 6.02 1.06
N ILE A 170 11.62 6.51 2.29
CA ILE A 170 12.70 7.27 2.92
C ILE A 170 13.98 6.41 3.00
N ALA A 171 13.86 5.17 3.49
CA ALA A 171 15.00 4.25 3.57
C ALA A 171 15.58 3.94 2.18
N CYS A 172 14.73 3.74 1.17
CA CYS A 172 15.16 3.52 -0.20
C CYS A 172 15.93 4.72 -0.76
N ALA A 173 15.46 5.95 -0.53
CA ALA A 173 16.15 7.16 -0.95
C ALA A 173 17.56 7.25 -0.33
N TRP A 174 17.71 6.92 0.94
CA TRP A 174 19.01 6.87 1.62
C TRP A 174 19.94 5.78 1.08
N VAL A 175 19.41 4.58 0.82
CA VAL A 175 20.19 3.48 0.21
C VAL A 175 20.66 3.87 -1.20
N CYS A 176 19.79 4.48 -1.99
CA CYS A 176 20.14 4.99 -3.31
C CYS A 176 21.24 6.07 -3.22
N TYR A 177 21.11 7.01 -2.29
CA TYR A 177 22.13 8.03 -2.04
C TYR A 177 23.49 7.43 -1.71
N LEU A 178 23.54 6.45 -0.82
CA LEU A 178 24.80 5.77 -0.44
C LEU A 178 25.47 5.04 -1.60
N SER A 179 24.66 4.58 -2.58
CA SER A 179 25.16 3.83 -3.75
C SER A 179 25.57 4.73 -4.91
N GLU A 180 24.81 5.81 -5.18
CA GLU A 180 24.88 6.59 -6.43
C GLU A 180 25.08 8.11 -6.18
N GLY A 181 25.06 8.55 -4.92
CA GLY A 181 25.04 9.98 -4.54
C GLY A 181 23.64 10.61 -4.73
N TRP A 182 23.57 11.94 -4.52
CA TRP A 182 22.30 12.66 -4.69
C TRP A 182 21.97 12.82 -6.19
N THR A 183 20.80 12.31 -6.54
CA THR A 183 20.18 12.51 -7.87
C THR A 183 18.80 13.14 -7.69
N TYR A 184 18.28 13.83 -8.71
CA TYR A 184 16.91 14.36 -8.69
C TYR A 184 15.87 13.28 -8.33
N ARG A 185 16.06 12.07 -8.83
CA ARG A 185 15.18 10.92 -8.53
C ARG A 185 15.19 10.60 -7.04
N ASN A 186 16.35 10.51 -6.42
CA ASN A 186 16.48 10.18 -4.99
C ASN A 186 15.88 11.29 -4.12
N CYS A 187 16.06 12.55 -4.50
CA CYS A 187 15.44 13.69 -3.82
C CYS A 187 13.91 13.65 -3.90
N ILE A 188 13.35 13.32 -5.07
CA ILE A 188 11.89 13.17 -5.25
C ILE A 188 11.36 12.02 -4.39
N VAL A 189 12.01 10.86 -4.39
CA VAL A 189 11.61 9.70 -3.57
C VAL A 189 11.64 10.04 -2.09
N LEU A 190 12.69 10.74 -1.63
CA LEU A 190 12.79 11.20 -0.25
C LEU A 190 11.66 12.19 0.10
N ALA A 191 11.44 13.19 -0.76
CA ALA A 191 10.39 14.18 -0.55
C ALA A 191 9.00 13.54 -0.48
N LEU A 192 8.68 12.59 -1.39
CA LEU A 192 7.45 11.83 -1.36
C LEU A 192 7.32 11.03 -0.06
N GLY A 193 8.37 10.31 0.36
CA GLY A 193 8.34 9.56 1.60
C GLY A 193 8.06 10.45 2.81
N VAL A 194 8.71 11.61 2.92
CA VAL A 194 8.51 12.56 4.04
C VAL A 194 7.12 13.21 3.99
N THR A 195 6.60 13.52 2.79
CA THR A 195 5.30 14.21 2.65
C THR A 195 4.13 13.28 2.97
N VAL A 196 4.27 11.98 2.70
CA VAL A 196 3.21 10.99 2.85
C VAL A 196 3.23 10.35 4.25
N CYS A 197 4.33 10.51 5.01
CA CYS A 197 4.47 10.07 6.39
C CYS A 197 3.69 10.97 7.33
#